data_f40aa9d658cb0e6cc7ab00f1d1332a6d
#
_entry.id   f40aa9d658cb0e6cc7ab00f1d1332a6d
#
_cell.length_a   1.000
_cell.length_b   1.000
_cell.length_c   1.000
_cell.angle_alpha   90.00
_cell.angle_beta   90.00
_cell.angle_gamma   90.00
#
_symmetry.space_group_name_H-M   'P 1'
#
loop_
_entity.id
_entity.type
_entity.pdbx_description
1 polymer ?
#
loop_
_entity_poly.entity_id
_entity_poly.type
_entity_poly.pdbx_seq_one_letter_code
_entity_poly.pdbx_strand_id
1 'polypeptide(L)'
;MRRITALTIGIIMLGFIMVTKATAVDSKKEVSVDAAEQVILYLLYQPTAAAVAEYYEEPTQFWHPEILSIRKVSDSRSHEVVIQVETFQGPHNPPYGLETITFYVSPTGQPLLVRYDHRDA
;
A
#
# COMPACT_ATOMS: atom_id res chain seq x y z
N MET A 1 -73.07 44.74 11.54
CA MET A 1 -71.59 44.83 11.75
C MET A 1 -71.07 43.42 11.78
N ARG A 2 -70.46 43.01 10.74
CA ARG A 2 -69.80 41.71 10.67
C ARG A 2 -68.34 41.90 11.01
N ARG A 3 -67.91 41.34 12.09
CA ARG A 3 -66.49 41.26 12.42
C ARG A 3 -65.93 40.04 11.64
N ILE A 4 -65.12 40.34 10.68
CA ILE A 4 -64.34 39.29 10.01
C ILE A 4 -63.15 39.05 10.87
N THR A 5 -63.16 37.95 11.60
CA THR A 5 -61.97 37.47 12.21
C THR A 5 -61.10 36.79 11.17
N ALA A 6 -60.09 37.48 10.74
CA ALA A 6 -59.10 36.88 9.90
C ALA A 6 -58.36 35.79 10.69
N LEU A 7 -58.59 34.61 10.33
CA LEU A 7 -57.86 33.46 10.85
C LEU A 7 -56.52 33.44 10.09
N THR A 8 -55.53 34.05 10.66
CA THR A 8 -54.18 33.87 10.15
C THR A 8 -53.75 32.43 10.46
N ILE A 9 -53.87 31.61 9.46
CA ILE A 9 -53.25 30.30 9.50
C ILE A 9 -51.75 30.55 9.35
N GLY A 10 -51.07 30.59 10.49
CA GLY A 10 -49.62 30.53 10.50
C GLY A 10 -49.20 29.15 10.01
N ILE A 11 -48.83 29.08 8.75
CA ILE A 11 -48.10 27.95 8.24
C ILE A 11 -46.75 27.95 8.92
N ILE A 12 -46.67 27.25 10.01
CA ILE A 12 -45.36 26.88 10.56
C ILE A 12 -44.76 25.96 9.54
N MET A 13 -44.00 26.50 8.61
CA MET A 13 -43.04 25.72 7.87
C MET A 13 -42.05 25.20 8.90
N LEU A 14 -42.34 24.02 9.43
CA LEU A 14 -41.31 23.23 10.05
C LEU A 14 -40.32 22.89 8.94
N GLY A 15 -39.35 23.77 8.76
CA GLY A 15 -38.17 23.41 8.01
C GLY A 15 -37.60 22.16 8.64
N PHE A 16 -37.92 21.02 8.07
CA PHE A 16 -37.12 19.83 8.30
C PHE A 16 -35.75 20.17 7.77
N ILE A 17 -34.94 20.76 8.61
CA ILE A 17 -33.51 20.71 8.41
C ILE A 17 -33.20 19.21 8.55
N MET A 18 -33.24 18.52 7.44
CA MET A 18 -32.51 17.28 7.32
C MET A 18 -31.05 17.64 7.57
N VAL A 19 -30.69 17.72 8.81
CA VAL A 19 -29.30 17.49 9.16
C VAL A 19 -29.12 16.01 8.85
N THR A 20 -28.84 15.73 7.57
CA THR A 20 -28.04 14.59 7.28
C THR A 20 -26.79 14.80 8.10
N LYS A 21 -26.75 14.28 9.31
CA LYS A 21 -25.49 13.83 9.82
C LYS A 21 -24.96 12.99 8.67
N ALA A 22 -24.11 13.58 7.84
CA ALA A 22 -23.08 12.79 7.27
C ALA A 22 -22.52 12.09 8.51
N THR A 23 -23.03 10.91 8.80
CA THR A 23 -22.34 9.99 9.65
C THR A 23 -21.00 10.02 9.00
N ALA A 24 -20.07 10.81 9.56
CA ALA A 24 -18.70 10.59 9.31
C ALA A 24 -18.65 9.09 9.34
N VAL A 25 -18.65 8.51 8.15
CA VAL A 25 -18.57 7.08 8.02
C VAL A 25 -17.48 6.81 8.99
N ASP A 26 -17.83 6.15 10.08
CA ASP A 26 -16.83 5.63 10.96
C ASP A 26 -15.92 4.93 9.98
N SER A 27 -14.94 5.68 9.47
CA SER A 27 -14.00 5.16 8.54
C SER A 27 -13.14 4.25 9.39
N LYS A 28 -13.76 3.11 9.75
CA LYS A 28 -13.02 1.99 10.26
C LYS A 28 -11.97 1.77 9.20
N LYS A 29 -10.77 2.14 9.58
CA LYS A 29 -9.59 1.88 8.81
C LYS A 29 -9.58 0.39 8.47
N GLU A 30 -9.99 0.07 7.26
CA GLU A 30 -9.94 -1.28 6.75
C GLU A 30 -8.65 -1.46 5.98
N VAL A 31 -7.64 -1.95 6.67
CA VAL A 31 -6.38 -2.34 6.05
C VAL A 31 -6.12 -3.79 6.45
N SER A 32 -6.26 -4.71 5.50
CA SER A 32 -5.78 -6.05 5.73
C SER A 32 -4.26 -6.08 5.55
N VAL A 33 -3.59 -6.90 6.35
CA VAL A 33 -2.14 -7.10 6.25
C VAL A 33 -1.77 -7.62 4.87
N ASP A 34 -2.51 -8.60 4.37
CA ASP A 34 -2.27 -9.21 3.06
C ASP A 34 -2.37 -8.18 1.93
N ALA A 35 -3.39 -7.32 1.95
CA ALA A 35 -3.54 -6.28 0.95
C ALA A 35 -2.40 -5.25 1.03
N ALA A 36 -2.00 -4.86 2.23
CA ALA A 36 -0.88 -3.94 2.42
C ALA A 36 0.43 -4.53 1.91
N GLU A 37 0.73 -5.78 2.21
CA GLU A 37 1.91 -6.48 1.70
C GLU A 37 1.91 -6.54 0.17
N GLN A 38 0.77 -6.86 -0.42
CA GLN A 38 0.63 -6.92 -1.87
C GLN A 38 0.90 -5.57 -2.54
N VAL A 39 0.37 -4.50 -1.97
CA VAL A 39 0.62 -3.13 -2.48
C VAL A 39 2.09 -2.76 -2.36
N ILE A 40 2.73 -3.07 -1.24
CA ILE A 40 4.16 -2.82 -1.04
C ILE A 40 4.99 -3.57 -2.09
N LEU A 41 4.67 -4.83 -2.36
CA LEU A 41 5.36 -5.63 -3.38
C LEU A 41 5.18 -5.03 -4.78
N TYR A 42 4.01 -4.51 -5.11
CA TYR A 42 3.79 -3.81 -6.38
C TYR A 42 4.64 -2.54 -6.49
N LEU A 43 4.72 -1.77 -5.41
CA LEU A 43 5.53 -0.55 -5.38
C LEU A 43 7.03 -0.85 -5.46
N LEU A 44 7.46 -1.98 -4.93
CA LEU A 44 8.85 -2.44 -4.97
C LEU A 44 9.21 -3.26 -6.20
N TYR A 45 8.27 -3.49 -7.11
CA TYR A 45 8.53 -4.33 -8.29
C TYR A 45 9.68 -3.80 -9.14
N GLN A 46 9.65 -2.52 -9.51
CA GLN A 46 10.69 -1.92 -10.34
C GLN A 46 12.06 -1.89 -9.65
N PRO A 47 12.16 -1.46 -8.38
CA PRO A 47 13.43 -1.58 -7.64
C PRO A 47 13.94 -3.01 -7.52
N THR A 48 13.05 -3.98 -7.36
CA THR A 48 13.41 -5.40 -7.31
C THR A 48 13.94 -5.89 -8.65
N ALA A 49 13.26 -5.57 -9.73
CA ALA A 49 13.70 -5.93 -11.08
C ALA A 49 15.07 -5.33 -11.40
N ALA A 50 15.31 -4.08 -11.00
CA ALA A 50 16.59 -3.42 -11.17
C ALA A 50 17.72 -4.09 -10.35
N ALA A 51 17.43 -4.44 -9.10
CA ALA A 51 18.39 -5.12 -8.23
C ALA A 51 18.76 -6.52 -8.77
N VAL A 52 17.77 -7.26 -9.22
CA VAL A 52 17.98 -8.59 -9.82
C VAL A 52 18.82 -8.48 -11.10
N ALA A 53 18.48 -7.53 -11.98
CA ALA A 53 19.22 -7.30 -13.22
C ALA A 53 20.68 -6.89 -12.95
N GLU A 54 20.91 -6.07 -11.93
CA GLU A 54 22.27 -5.68 -11.54
C GLU A 54 23.08 -6.88 -11.04
N TYR A 55 22.49 -7.71 -10.21
CA TYR A 55 23.16 -8.90 -9.68
C TYR A 55 23.56 -9.89 -10.80
N TYR A 56 22.65 -10.18 -11.74
CA TYR A 56 22.88 -11.12 -12.84
C TYR A 56 23.55 -10.48 -14.05
N GLU A 57 23.74 -9.16 -14.06
CA GLU A 57 24.28 -8.38 -15.19
C GLU A 57 23.42 -8.49 -16.46
N GLU A 58 22.19 -8.92 -16.30
CA GLU A 58 21.19 -9.04 -17.37
C GLU A 58 19.77 -9.03 -16.80
N PRO A 59 18.74 -8.63 -17.57
CA PRO A 59 17.37 -8.78 -17.15
C PRO A 59 17.06 -10.24 -16.82
N THR A 60 16.64 -10.50 -15.58
CA THR A 60 16.32 -11.83 -15.09
C THR A 60 14.93 -11.84 -14.50
N GLN A 61 14.14 -12.85 -14.85
CA GLN A 61 12.78 -12.98 -14.38
C GLN A 61 12.74 -13.52 -12.95
N PHE A 62 11.70 -13.12 -12.23
CA PHE A 62 11.46 -13.60 -10.88
C PHE A 62 9.96 -13.72 -10.61
N TRP A 63 9.64 -14.56 -9.64
CA TRP A 63 8.29 -14.79 -9.16
C TRP A 63 8.25 -15.01 -7.65
N HIS A 64 7.06 -15.28 -7.12
CA HIS A 64 6.83 -15.57 -5.70
C HIS A 64 7.41 -14.52 -4.75
N PRO A 65 7.16 -13.23 -4.98
CA PRO A 65 7.63 -12.20 -4.08
C PRO A 65 6.95 -12.33 -2.71
N GLU A 66 7.77 -12.22 -1.66
CA GLU A 66 7.31 -12.29 -0.28
C GLU A 66 8.03 -11.24 0.55
N ILE A 67 7.31 -10.60 1.45
CA ILE A 67 7.91 -9.71 2.44
C ILE A 67 8.32 -10.54 3.65
N LEU A 68 9.60 -10.55 3.96
CA LEU A 68 10.13 -11.26 5.13
C LEU A 68 10.08 -10.39 6.39
N SER A 69 10.35 -9.10 6.28
CA SER A 69 10.28 -8.17 7.41
C SER A 69 10.15 -6.72 6.96
N ILE A 70 9.54 -5.94 7.82
CA ILE A 70 9.54 -4.48 7.75
C ILE A 70 9.92 -3.98 9.13
N ARG A 71 11.02 -3.24 9.23
CA ARG A 71 11.51 -2.72 10.49
C ARG A 71 11.79 -1.23 10.40
N LYS A 72 11.37 -0.51 11.41
CA LYS A 72 11.72 0.91 11.55
C LYS A 72 13.22 1.03 11.84
N VAL A 73 13.88 1.89 11.11
CA VAL A 73 15.26 2.28 11.42
C VAL A 73 15.23 3.22 12.63
N SER A 74 16.02 2.92 13.65
CA SER A 74 16.02 3.63 14.94
C SER A 74 16.01 5.15 14.78
N ASP A 75 15.14 5.82 15.55
CA ASP A 75 15.02 7.28 15.62
C ASP A 75 14.78 7.98 14.28
N SER A 76 14.32 7.27 13.30
CA SER A 76 14.02 7.79 11.97
C SER A 76 12.56 7.51 11.57
N ARG A 77 12.15 8.10 10.46
CA ARG A 77 10.89 7.78 9.80
C ARG A 77 11.06 6.73 8.69
N SER A 78 12.23 6.19 8.57
CA SER A 78 12.58 5.26 7.51
C SER A 78 12.44 3.82 7.97
N HIS A 79 12.27 2.94 7.01
CA HIS A 79 12.09 1.51 7.26
C HIS A 79 13.00 0.70 6.35
N GLU A 80 13.47 -0.40 6.87
CA GLU A 80 14.07 -1.45 6.06
C GLU A 80 13.00 -2.49 5.72
N VAL A 81 12.87 -2.75 4.45
CA VAL A 81 11.96 -3.78 3.92
C VAL A 81 12.79 -4.89 3.33
N VAL A 82 12.64 -6.07 3.85
CA VAL A 82 13.33 -7.27 3.35
C VAL A 82 12.32 -8.10 2.57
N ILE A 83 12.62 -8.33 1.31
CA ILE A 83 11.79 -9.17 0.44
C ILE A 83 12.59 -10.38 -0.04
N GLN A 84 11.87 -11.40 -0.42
CA GLN A 84 12.43 -12.60 -1.05
C GLN A 84 11.72 -12.88 -2.35
N VAL A 85 12.47 -13.17 -3.38
CA VAL A 85 11.96 -13.58 -4.69
C VAL A 85 12.75 -14.79 -5.18
N GLU A 86 12.13 -15.59 -6.02
CA GLU A 86 12.79 -16.69 -6.71
C GLU A 86 13.04 -16.29 -8.16
N THR A 87 14.28 -16.42 -8.60
CA THR A 87 14.66 -16.15 -9.99
C THR A 87 14.68 -17.45 -10.81
N PHE A 88 14.48 -17.31 -12.10
CA PHE A 88 14.48 -18.42 -13.05
C PHE A 88 14.98 -17.97 -14.42
N GLN A 89 15.30 -18.95 -15.26
CA GLN A 89 15.79 -18.71 -16.61
C GLN A 89 14.71 -19.05 -17.66
N GLY A 90 14.68 -18.27 -18.75
CA GLY A 90 13.77 -18.51 -19.86
C GLY A 90 12.32 -18.77 -19.43
N PRO A 91 11.65 -19.79 -19.98
CA PRO A 91 10.27 -20.13 -19.61
C PRO A 91 10.18 -20.95 -18.31
N HIS A 92 10.60 -20.37 -17.19
CA HIS A 92 10.56 -20.97 -15.86
C HIS A 92 11.50 -22.19 -15.69
N ASN A 93 12.66 -22.13 -16.31
CA ASN A 93 13.66 -23.18 -16.23
C ASN A 93 14.73 -22.89 -15.17
N PRO A 94 15.38 -23.95 -14.64
CA PRO A 94 16.56 -23.78 -13.80
C PRO A 94 17.74 -23.17 -14.60
N PRO A 95 18.76 -22.59 -13.93
CA PRO A 95 18.91 -22.63 -12.49
C PRO A 95 17.96 -21.64 -11.80
N TYR A 96 17.47 -22.04 -10.61
CA TYR A 96 16.67 -21.17 -9.73
C TYR A 96 17.57 -20.52 -8.70
N GLY A 97 17.31 -19.24 -8.44
CA GLY A 97 17.92 -18.51 -7.35
C GLY A 97 16.89 -18.11 -6.33
N LEU A 98 17.28 -18.04 -5.09
CA LEU A 98 16.50 -17.45 -4.01
C LEU A 98 17.20 -16.17 -3.57
N GLU A 99 16.56 -15.04 -3.83
CA GLU A 99 17.14 -13.72 -3.63
C GLU A 99 16.48 -13.06 -2.44
N THR A 100 17.30 -12.66 -1.47
CA THR A 100 16.84 -11.87 -0.32
C THR A 100 17.37 -10.45 -0.47
N ILE A 101 16.46 -9.51 -0.64
CA ILE A 101 16.77 -8.13 -1.04
C ILE A 101 16.27 -7.19 0.03
N THR A 102 17.16 -6.34 0.52
CA THR A 102 16.82 -5.34 1.54
C THR A 102 16.82 -3.95 0.92
N PHE A 103 15.68 -3.27 1.07
CA PHE A 103 15.52 -1.88 0.67
C PHE A 103 15.41 -0.97 1.88
N TYR A 104 16.01 0.20 1.78
CA TYR A 104 15.80 1.31 2.69
C TYR A 104 14.73 2.22 2.07
N VAL A 105 13.62 2.40 2.79
CA VAL A 105 12.48 3.20 2.34
C VAL A 105 12.32 4.38 3.28
N SER A 106 12.50 5.58 2.74
CA SER A 106 12.32 6.83 3.46
C SER A 106 11.06 7.56 3.03
N PRO A 107 10.54 8.53 3.83
CA PRO A 107 9.33 9.27 3.48
C PRO A 107 9.43 10.08 2.18
N THR A 108 10.62 10.44 1.77
CA THR A 108 10.85 11.41 0.68
C THR A 108 11.70 10.88 -0.47
N GLY A 109 12.22 9.69 -0.36
CA GLY A 109 13.16 9.13 -1.32
C GLY A 109 12.63 7.92 -2.06
N GLN A 110 13.32 7.59 -3.13
CA GLN A 110 13.14 6.30 -3.81
C GLN A 110 13.70 5.18 -2.93
N PRO A 111 13.14 3.96 -2.99
CA PRO A 111 13.72 2.83 -2.33
C PRO A 111 15.18 2.64 -2.72
N LEU A 112 16.06 2.50 -1.72
CA LEU A 112 17.48 2.28 -1.94
C LEU A 112 17.83 0.84 -1.65
N LEU A 113 18.56 0.20 -2.56
CA LEU A 113 19.09 -1.13 -2.34
C LEU A 113 20.21 -1.05 -1.29
N VAL A 114 20.03 -1.77 -0.19
CA VAL A 114 20.98 -1.83 0.92
C VAL A 114 21.79 -3.13 0.91
N ARG A 115 21.10 -4.24 0.60
CA ARG A 115 21.69 -5.55 0.66
C ARG A 115 21.02 -6.50 -0.32
N TYR A 116 21.81 -7.34 -0.94
CA TYR A 116 21.37 -8.39 -1.84
C TYR A 116 22.08 -9.70 -1.49
N ASP A 117 21.33 -10.70 -1.09
CA ASP A 117 21.83 -12.02 -0.77
C ASP A 117 21.24 -13.05 -1.71
N HIS A 118 22.11 -13.76 -2.40
CA HIS A 118 21.75 -14.85 -3.30
C HIS A 118 22.08 -16.20 -2.68
N ARG A 119 21.20 -17.16 -2.92
CA ARG A 119 21.52 -18.59 -2.75
C ARG A 119 20.84 -19.39 -3.86
N ASP A 120 21.41 -20.52 -4.19
CA ASP A 120 20.79 -21.46 -5.09
C ASP A 120 19.54 -22.07 -4.42
N ALA A 121 18.49 -22.13 -5.20
CA ALA A 121 17.20 -22.65 -4.73
C ALA A 121 16.99 -24.11 -5.17
#